data_ee25031474dc28e2c4de62e3f3d2e408
#
_entry.id   ee25031474dc28e2c4de62e3f3d2e408
#
_cell.length_a   1.000
_cell.length_b   1.000
_cell.length_c   1.000
_cell.angle_alpha   90.00
_cell.angle_beta   90.00
_cell.angle_gamma   90.00
#
_symmetry.space_group_name_H-M   'P 1'
#
loop_
_entity.id
_entity.type
_entity.pdbx_description
1 polymer ?
#
loop_
_entity_poly.entity_id
_entity_poly.type
_entity_poly.pdbx_seq_one_letter_code
_entity_poly.pdbx_strand_id
1 'polypeptide(L)'
;HALLHGLILKKDDEFWQKNYPPNGWNCRCRVDSYSKDDLDEFGFKESSQAQKLNIAEKDWDYDTRNLEKNDNGLELIIENKLKKYVKNQSAREALKLLREQVKENRSMYERIKGFWNETKKLAQDEIHGAKGKEYILIAFADERLQKELDTKAKAVRLSAETLATHFKHEDITPFDYALVRRLLNDENAKIEKGNKDRHIVYFSKYGVDYKAVLKTTENHKEIYLQSLVTIKGIKK
;
A
#
# COMPACT_ATOMS: atom_id res chain seq x y z
N HIS A 1 -5.65 12.01 26.79
CA HIS A 1 -5.00 10.69 26.51
C HIS A 1 -4.11 10.23 27.68
N ALA A 2 -3.72 11.14 28.60
CA ALA A 2 -2.90 10.80 29.78
C ALA A 2 -3.51 9.70 30.67
N LEU A 3 -4.83 9.57 30.69
CA LEU A 3 -5.55 8.53 31.44
C LEU A 3 -5.26 7.09 30.97
N LEU A 4 -4.68 6.92 29.79
CA LEU A 4 -4.32 5.62 29.22
C LEU A 4 -2.85 5.25 29.46
N HIS A 5 -2.09 6.12 30.13
CA HIS A 5 -0.70 5.83 30.43
C HIS A 5 -0.59 4.61 31.35
N GLY A 6 0.22 3.63 30.92
CA GLY A 6 0.39 2.37 31.69
C GLY A 6 -0.75 1.36 31.55
N LEU A 7 -1.71 1.59 30.66
CA LEU A 7 -2.76 0.61 30.38
C LEU A 7 -2.17 -0.60 29.64
N ILE A 8 -2.39 -1.78 30.18
CA ILE A 8 -1.91 -3.06 29.62
C ILE A 8 -3.10 -3.93 29.29
N LEU A 9 -3.27 -4.26 28.02
CA LEU A 9 -4.39 -5.04 27.51
C LEU A 9 -3.90 -6.10 26.52
N LYS A 10 -4.70 -7.14 26.35
CA LYS A 10 -4.48 -8.13 25.29
C LYS A 10 -4.51 -7.47 23.93
N LYS A 11 -3.72 -8.02 22.99
CA LYS A 11 -3.61 -7.51 21.62
C LYS A 11 -4.96 -7.46 20.88
N ASP A 12 -5.87 -8.39 21.21
CA ASP A 12 -7.20 -8.58 20.63
C ASP A 12 -8.33 -7.97 21.48
N ASP A 13 -8.01 -7.20 22.52
CA ASP A 13 -9.01 -6.52 23.34
C ASP A 13 -9.84 -5.53 22.52
N GLU A 14 -11.17 -5.54 22.74
CA GLU A 14 -12.12 -4.68 22.03
C GLU A 14 -11.85 -3.18 22.20
N PHE A 15 -11.19 -2.79 23.29
CA PHE A 15 -10.75 -1.43 23.53
C PHE A 15 -9.96 -0.86 22.35
N TRP A 16 -9.10 -1.66 21.71
CA TRP A 16 -8.26 -1.25 20.60
C TRP A 16 -9.02 -0.92 19.33
N GLN A 17 -10.24 -1.44 19.18
CA GLN A 17 -11.07 -1.15 18.00
C GLN A 17 -11.38 0.34 17.84
N LYS A 18 -11.36 1.10 18.95
CA LYS A 18 -11.69 2.52 18.97
C LYS A 18 -10.58 3.42 19.52
N ASN A 19 -9.65 2.87 20.25
CA ASN A 19 -8.68 3.66 21.00
C ASN A 19 -7.20 3.36 20.65
N TYR A 20 -6.95 2.66 19.53
CA TYR A 20 -5.57 2.47 19.09
C TYR A 20 -5.03 3.77 18.48
N PRO A 21 -3.86 4.29 18.97
CA PRO A 21 -3.35 5.58 18.51
C PRO A 21 -3.12 5.65 16.99
N PRO A 22 -3.29 6.84 16.39
CA PRO A 22 -3.58 8.15 17.03
C PRO A 22 -5.07 8.33 17.37
N ASN A 23 -5.36 8.93 18.55
CA ASN A 23 -6.71 9.13 19.06
C ASN A 23 -7.23 10.57 18.89
N GLY A 24 -6.59 11.37 18.07
CA GLY A 24 -6.93 12.78 17.81
C GLY A 24 -5.79 13.54 17.15
N TRP A 25 -6.03 14.81 16.84
CA TRP A 25 -5.02 15.70 16.28
C TRP A 25 -3.85 15.91 17.26
N ASN A 26 -2.62 15.84 16.77
CA ASN A 26 -1.40 15.93 17.59
C ASN A 26 -1.27 14.83 18.67
N CYS A 27 -1.96 13.72 18.52
CA CYS A 27 -1.81 12.58 19.43
C CYS A 27 -0.36 12.07 19.37
N ARG A 28 0.29 12.00 20.55
CA ARG A 28 1.66 11.48 20.73
C ARG A 28 1.67 10.16 21.52
N CYS A 29 0.53 9.50 21.64
CA CYS A 29 0.45 8.19 22.26
C CYS A 29 1.14 7.15 21.39
N ARG A 30 1.78 6.19 22.05
CA ARG A 30 2.34 5.00 21.41
C ARG A 30 1.85 3.77 22.14
N VAL A 31 1.90 2.63 21.48
CA VAL A 31 1.63 1.30 22.06
C VAL A 31 2.88 0.47 21.86
N ASP A 32 3.39 -0.07 22.95
CA ASP A 32 4.50 -1.00 22.96
C ASP A 32 3.94 -2.42 23.13
N SER A 33 4.55 -3.42 22.48
CA SER A 33 4.16 -4.83 22.59
C SER A 33 5.12 -5.57 23.51
N TYR A 34 4.56 -6.32 24.45
CA TYR A 34 5.31 -7.16 25.37
C TYR A 34 4.91 -8.62 25.18
N SER A 35 5.87 -9.52 25.31
CA SER A 35 5.60 -10.94 25.44
C SER A 35 5.07 -11.24 26.85
N LYS A 36 4.59 -12.45 27.07
CA LYS A 36 4.15 -12.87 28.39
C LYS A 36 5.31 -12.92 29.38
N ASP A 37 6.48 -13.33 28.91
CA ASP A 37 7.71 -13.39 29.71
C ASP A 37 8.18 -11.99 30.10
N ASP A 38 8.08 -10.99 29.19
CA ASP A 38 8.38 -9.59 29.50
C ASP A 38 7.44 -9.02 30.57
N LEU A 39 6.15 -9.39 30.53
CA LEU A 39 5.18 -8.93 31.56
C LEU A 39 5.54 -9.47 32.94
N ASP A 40 5.96 -10.73 33.00
CA ASP A 40 6.37 -11.37 34.23
C ASP A 40 7.70 -10.77 34.75
N GLU A 41 8.68 -10.54 33.87
CA GLU A 41 9.97 -9.94 34.20
C GLU A 41 9.83 -8.50 34.75
N PHE A 42 8.99 -7.68 34.10
CA PHE A 42 8.76 -6.29 34.50
C PHE A 42 7.72 -6.14 35.61
N GLY A 43 7.08 -7.22 36.04
CA GLY A 43 6.01 -7.18 37.03
C GLY A 43 4.75 -6.46 36.57
N PHE A 44 4.52 -6.39 35.28
CA PHE A 44 3.36 -5.75 34.69
C PHE A 44 2.12 -6.66 34.82
N LYS A 45 0.97 -6.04 35.04
CA LYS A 45 -0.31 -6.76 35.17
C LYS A 45 -1.32 -6.21 34.15
N GLU A 46 -2.10 -7.11 33.58
CA GLU A 46 -3.21 -6.75 32.71
C GLU A 46 -4.23 -5.87 33.46
N SER A 47 -4.69 -4.81 32.79
CA SER A 47 -5.60 -3.83 33.38
C SER A 47 -7.05 -4.31 33.31
N SER A 48 -7.77 -4.24 34.42
CA SER A 48 -9.15 -4.75 34.55
C SER A 48 -10.25 -3.75 34.14
N GLN A 49 -9.92 -2.48 33.88
CA GLN A 49 -10.93 -1.41 33.75
C GLN A 49 -10.98 -0.71 32.37
N ALA A 50 -10.26 -1.16 31.36
CA ALA A 50 -10.13 -0.45 30.10
C ALA A 50 -11.39 -0.43 29.22
N GLN A 51 -12.28 -1.38 29.37
CA GLN A 51 -13.40 -1.61 28.44
C GLN A 51 -14.46 -0.49 28.39
N LYS A 52 -14.41 0.51 29.29
CA LYS A 52 -15.43 1.57 29.40
C LYS A 52 -14.96 2.94 28.91
N LEU A 53 -13.68 3.10 28.58
CA LEU A 53 -13.11 4.38 28.19
C LEU A 53 -13.06 4.51 26.66
N ASN A 54 -13.92 5.32 26.08
CA ASN A 54 -13.70 5.82 24.71
C ASN A 54 -13.12 7.22 24.82
N ILE A 55 -11.84 7.38 24.50
CA ILE A 55 -11.12 8.64 24.56
C ILE A 55 -10.74 9.19 23.19
N ALA A 56 -10.96 8.39 22.14
CA ALA A 56 -10.71 8.84 20.80
C ALA A 56 -11.64 10.01 20.46
N GLU A 57 -11.08 11.05 19.86
CA GLU A 57 -11.86 12.15 19.31
C GLU A 57 -12.77 11.64 18.21
N LYS A 58 -13.86 12.34 17.97
CA LYS A 58 -14.74 12.04 16.85
C LYS A 58 -13.94 11.99 15.54
N ASP A 59 -14.16 10.96 14.75
CA ASP A 59 -13.42 10.65 13.50
C ASP A 59 -12.03 10.01 13.70
N TRP A 60 -11.64 9.70 14.96
CA TRP A 60 -10.42 8.98 15.30
C TRP A 60 -10.69 7.65 16.03
N ASP A 61 -11.95 7.29 16.22
CA ASP A 61 -12.43 6.13 16.96
C ASP A 61 -12.41 4.84 16.12
N TYR A 62 -11.24 4.51 15.56
CA TYR A 62 -11.01 3.31 14.76
C TYR A 62 -9.64 2.68 15.04
N ASP A 63 -9.51 1.38 14.75
CA ASP A 63 -8.27 0.65 14.92
C ASP A 63 -7.36 0.81 13.70
N THR A 64 -6.31 1.62 13.83
CA THR A 64 -5.34 1.89 12.76
C THR A 64 -4.53 0.66 12.34
N ARG A 65 -4.48 -0.41 13.14
CA ARG A 65 -3.82 -1.69 12.79
C ARG A 65 -4.61 -2.47 11.75
N ASN A 66 -5.92 -2.25 11.70
CA ASN A 66 -6.85 -2.93 10.81
C ASN A 66 -7.30 -2.01 9.68
N LEU A 67 -6.35 -1.36 8.99
CA LEU A 67 -6.66 -0.54 7.82
C LEU A 67 -7.48 -1.32 6.77
N GLU A 68 -7.30 -2.63 6.69
CA GLU A 68 -8.10 -3.51 5.83
C GLU A 68 -9.55 -3.67 6.29
N LYS A 69 -9.80 -3.64 7.60
CA LYS A 69 -11.17 -3.72 8.17
C LYS A 69 -11.82 -2.35 8.30
N ASN A 70 -11.00 -1.30 8.47
CA ASN A 70 -11.43 0.10 8.57
C ASN A 70 -11.43 0.82 7.22
N ASP A 71 -11.63 0.09 6.18
CA ASP A 71 -11.67 0.54 4.81
C ASP A 71 -12.62 1.73 4.55
N ASN A 72 -13.59 1.93 5.42
CA ASN A 72 -14.52 3.06 5.37
C ASN A 72 -14.01 4.29 6.14
N GLY A 73 -12.94 4.19 6.94
CA GLY A 73 -12.49 5.29 7.80
C GLY A 73 -12.14 6.55 7.01
N LEU A 74 -11.31 6.41 5.96
CA LEU A 74 -10.96 7.54 5.12
C LEU A 74 -12.15 8.05 4.29
N GLU A 75 -12.99 7.16 3.77
CA GLU A 75 -14.23 7.54 3.07
C GLU A 75 -15.18 8.26 4.03
N LEU A 76 -15.33 7.79 5.26
CA LEU A 76 -16.15 8.43 6.28
C LEU A 76 -15.63 9.82 6.65
N ILE A 77 -14.32 9.99 6.81
CA ILE A 77 -13.67 11.29 7.04
C ILE A 77 -13.97 12.23 5.87
N ILE A 78 -13.83 11.76 4.63
CA ILE A 78 -14.12 12.56 3.44
C ILE A 78 -15.61 12.94 3.41
N GLU A 79 -16.52 12.02 3.71
CA GLU A 79 -17.97 12.30 3.76
C GLU A 79 -18.34 13.31 4.83
N ASN A 80 -17.76 13.20 6.03
CA ASN A 80 -17.99 14.16 7.10
C ASN A 80 -17.46 15.56 6.74
N LYS A 81 -16.30 15.61 6.09
CA LYS A 81 -15.76 16.87 5.57
C LYS A 81 -16.62 17.44 4.44
N LEU A 82 -17.13 16.62 3.54
CA LEU A 82 -18.07 17.06 2.49
C LEU A 82 -19.34 17.70 3.08
N LYS A 83 -19.88 17.12 4.17
CA LYS A 83 -21.01 17.70 4.91
C LYS A 83 -20.66 19.05 5.53
N LYS A 84 -19.44 19.15 6.13
CA LYS A 84 -18.98 20.39 6.77
C LYS A 84 -18.74 21.52 5.77
N TYR A 85 -18.21 21.23 4.60
CA TYR A 85 -17.84 22.20 3.57
C TYR A 85 -18.89 22.37 2.46
N VAL A 86 -20.17 22.12 2.76
CA VAL A 86 -21.29 22.21 1.79
C VAL A 86 -21.32 23.55 1.03
N LYS A 87 -20.98 24.66 1.67
CA LYS A 87 -20.99 26.01 1.07
C LYS A 87 -19.73 26.36 0.30
N ASN A 88 -18.66 25.57 0.37
CA ASN A 88 -17.41 25.83 -0.35
C ASN A 88 -17.28 24.87 -1.54
N GLN A 89 -17.58 25.37 -2.74
CA GLN A 89 -17.59 24.56 -3.96
C GLN A 89 -16.22 23.95 -4.27
N SER A 90 -15.12 24.72 -4.21
CA SER A 90 -13.78 24.22 -4.51
C SER A 90 -13.34 23.12 -3.53
N ALA A 91 -13.64 23.27 -2.23
CA ALA A 91 -13.36 22.23 -1.25
C ALA A 91 -14.16 20.96 -1.49
N ARG A 92 -15.42 21.11 -1.92
CA ARG A 92 -16.26 19.94 -2.28
C ARG A 92 -15.73 19.19 -3.49
N GLU A 93 -15.31 19.90 -4.52
CA GLU A 93 -14.74 19.32 -5.72
C GLU A 93 -13.44 18.58 -5.41
N ALA A 94 -12.53 19.21 -4.64
CA ALA A 94 -11.29 18.58 -4.20
C ALA A 94 -11.55 17.30 -3.36
N LEU A 95 -12.51 17.33 -2.45
CA LEU A 95 -12.87 16.15 -1.65
C LEU A 95 -13.52 15.04 -2.48
N LYS A 96 -14.31 15.37 -3.50
CA LYS A 96 -14.85 14.37 -4.44
C LYS A 96 -13.73 13.70 -5.24
N LEU A 97 -12.79 14.47 -5.78
CA LEU A 97 -11.64 13.93 -6.49
C LEU A 97 -10.79 13.03 -5.58
N LEU A 98 -10.57 13.44 -4.33
CA LEU A 98 -9.86 12.62 -3.36
C LEU A 98 -10.59 11.30 -3.11
N ARG A 99 -11.93 11.33 -2.97
CA ARG A 99 -12.76 10.13 -2.78
C ARG A 99 -12.61 9.15 -3.95
N GLU A 100 -12.68 9.63 -5.18
CA GLU A 100 -12.49 8.80 -6.37
C GLU A 100 -11.09 8.17 -6.39
N GLN A 101 -10.06 8.95 -6.09
CA GLN A 101 -8.69 8.45 -6.02
C GLN A 101 -8.49 7.36 -4.95
N VAL A 102 -9.13 7.53 -3.78
CA VAL A 102 -9.09 6.53 -2.70
C VAL A 102 -9.72 5.23 -3.15
N LYS A 103 -10.91 5.30 -3.77
CA LYS A 103 -11.62 4.13 -4.29
C LYS A 103 -10.82 3.39 -5.36
N GLU A 104 -10.23 4.11 -6.30
CA GLU A 104 -9.41 3.51 -7.35
C GLU A 104 -8.16 2.83 -6.80
N ASN A 105 -7.47 3.48 -5.86
CA ASN A 105 -6.26 2.91 -5.25
C ASN A 105 -6.57 1.64 -4.47
N ARG A 106 -7.66 1.66 -3.72
CA ARG A 106 -8.14 0.51 -2.98
C ARG A 106 -8.46 -0.66 -3.92
N SER A 107 -9.27 -0.40 -4.96
CA SER A 107 -9.61 -1.43 -5.96
C SER A 107 -8.37 -2.05 -6.59
N MET A 108 -7.35 -1.24 -6.90
CA MET A 108 -6.09 -1.73 -7.45
C MET A 108 -5.33 -2.59 -6.43
N TYR A 109 -5.21 -2.14 -5.19
CA TYR A 109 -4.55 -2.89 -4.12
C TYR A 109 -5.20 -4.24 -3.89
N GLU A 110 -6.54 -4.30 -3.79
CA GLU A 110 -7.27 -5.56 -3.58
C GLU A 110 -7.08 -6.54 -4.74
N ARG A 111 -7.10 -6.05 -5.97
CA ARG A 111 -6.82 -6.86 -7.16
C ARG A 111 -5.41 -7.46 -7.13
N ILE A 112 -4.41 -6.63 -6.79
CA ILE A 112 -3.02 -7.07 -6.70
C ILE A 112 -2.85 -8.07 -5.57
N LYS A 113 -3.45 -7.81 -4.39
CA LYS A 113 -3.44 -8.70 -3.24
C LYS A 113 -4.08 -10.06 -3.56
N GLY A 114 -5.22 -10.06 -4.27
CA GLY A 114 -5.87 -11.27 -4.76
C GLY A 114 -4.92 -12.10 -5.64
N PHE A 115 -4.38 -11.48 -6.69
CA PHE A 115 -3.44 -12.10 -7.62
C PHE A 115 -2.17 -12.62 -6.92
N TRP A 116 -1.63 -11.85 -5.98
CA TRP A 116 -0.51 -12.24 -5.13
C TRP A 116 -0.80 -13.51 -4.33
N ASN A 117 -1.96 -13.57 -3.68
CA ASN A 117 -2.36 -14.71 -2.86
C ASN A 117 -2.65 -15.95 -3.70
N GLU A 118 -3.22 -15.78 -4.90
CA GLU A 118 -3.45 -16.86 -5.86
C GLU A 118 -2.13 -17.41 -6.39
N THR A 119 -1.22 -16.52 -6.81
CA THR A 119 0.11 -16.92 -7.31
C THR A 119 0.93 -17.68 -6.24
N LYS A 120 0.83 -17.29 -4.97
CA LYS A 120 1.51 -18.02 -3.87
C LYS A 120 1.06 -19.46 -3.69
N LYS A 121 -0.12 -19.80 -4.17
CA LYS A 121 -0.66 -21.16 -4.07
C LYS A 121 -0.28 -22.07 -5.24
N LEU A 122 0.28 -21.50 -6.31
CA LEU A 122 0.66 -22.26 -7.50
C LEU A 122 1.87 -23.16 -7.24
N ALA A 123 1.82 -24.38 -7.74
CA ALA A 123 2.97 -25.27 -7.78
C ALA A 123 3.98 -24.82 -8.84
N GLN A 124 5.22 -25.31 -8.77
CA GLN A 124 6.30 -24.89 -9.67
C GLN A 124 6.01 -25.21 -11.15
N ASP A 125 5.41 -26.34 -11.44
CA ASP A 125 5.00 -26.74 -12.78
C ASP A 125 3.87 -25.84 -13.32
N GLU A 126 2.94 -25.40 -12.48
CA GLU A 126 1.89 -24.45 -12.84
C GLU A 126 2.46 -23.06 -13.16
N ILE A 127 3.46 -22.61 -12.36
CA ILE A 127 4.15 -21.33 -12.57
C ILE A 127 4.89 -21.34 -13.92
N HIS A 128 5.54 -22.43 -14.27
CA HIS A 128 6.24 -22.55 -15.57
C HIS A 128 5.31 -22.94 -16.72
N GLY A 129 4.04 -23.23 -16.44
CA GLY A 129 3.00 -23.58 -17.40
C GLY A 129 2.09 -22.41 -17.82
N ALA A 130 0.86 -22.77 -18.15
CA ALA A 130 -0.14 -21.80 -18.60
C ALA A 130 -0.52 -20.78 -17.54
N LYS A 131 -0.60 -21.17 -16.26
CA LYS A 131 -0.96 -20.29 -15.15
C LYS A 131 0.10 -19.22 -14.89
N GLY A 132 1.38 -19.52 -15.11
CA GLY A 132 2.46 -18.53 -14.99
C GLY A 132 2.35 -17.40 -16.01
N LYS A 133 1.69 -17.63 -17.14
CA LYS A 133 1.43 -16.61 -18.18
C LYS A 133 0.22 -15.73 -17.87
N GLU A 134 -0.61 -16.08 -16.91
CA GLU A 134 -1.67 -15.21 -16.43
C GLU A 134 -1.09 -13.91 -15.89
N TYR A 135 -1.80 -12.82 -16.10
CA TYR A 135 -1.32 -11.49 -15.71
C TYR A 135 -2.45 -10.60 -15.21
N ILE A 136 -2.06 -9.60 -14.44
CA ILE A 136 -2.91 -8.46 -14.11
C ILE A 136 -2.34 -7.17 -14.71
N LEU A 137 -3.23 -6.22 -14.97
CA LEU A 137 -2.85 -4.86 -15.32
C LEU A 137 -2.51 -4.10 -14.04
N ILE A 138 -1.31 -3.56 -13.94
CA ILE A 138 -0.84 -2.83 -12.75
C ILE A 138 -0.68 -1.34 -13.00
N ALA A 139 -0.48 -0.91 -14.24
CA ALA A 139 -0.32 0.49 -14.62
C ALA A 139 -0.71 0.73 -16.07
N PHE A 140 -0.78 2.01 -16.45
CA PHE A 140 -0.84 2.45 -17.84
C PHE A 140 0.31 3.41 -18.09
N ALA A 141 1.06 3.17 -19.16
CA ALA A 141 2.11 4.05 -19.65
C ALA A 141 1.51 5.33 -20.25
N ASP A 142 2.00 6.49 -19.85
CA ASP A 142 1.72 7.76 -20.50
C ASP A 142 2.53 7.92 -21.80
N GLU A 143 2.34 9.03 -22.51
CA GLU A 143 3.01 9.29 -23.78
C GLU A 143 4.54 9.38 -23.62
N ARG A 144 5.03 9.91 -22.49
CA ARG A 144 6.46 9.99 -22.18
C ARG A 144 7.06 8.60 -22.05
N LEU A 145 6.45 7.76 -21.20
CA LEU A 145 6.92 6.40 -20.96
C LEU A 145 6.82 5.55 -22.23
N GLN A 146 5.74 5.70 -23.02
CA GLN A 146 5.60 5.02 -24.30
C GLN A 146 6.71 5.40 -25.30
N LYS A 147 7.08 6.68 -25.36
CA LYS A 147 8.17 7.18 -26.20
C LYS A 147 9.51 6.60 -25.78
N GLU A 148 9.81 6.60 -24.49
CA GLU A 148 11.07 6.03 -23.96
C GLU A 148 11.16 4.52 -24.21
N LEU A 149 10.05 3.80 -24.11
CA LEU A 149 9.97 2.36 -24.35
C LEU A 149 9.87 1.99 -25.85
N ASP A 150 9.81 2.97 -26.73
CA ASP A 150 9.58 2.79 -28.18
C ASP A 150 8.39 1.87 -28.47
N THR A 151 7.22 2.18 -27.87
CA THR A 151 6.01 1.36 -27.98
C THR A 151 4.74 2.20 -28.05
N LYS A 152 3.71 1.66 -28.68
CA LYS A 152 2.34 2.20 -28.62
C LYS A 152 1.48 1.52 -27.53
N ALA A 153 2.02 0.50 -26.89
CA ALA A 153 1.31 -0.19 -25.81
C ALA A 153 1.12 0.75 -24.62
N LYS A 154 -0.07 0.71 -24.02
CA LYS A 154 -0.40 1.49 -22.82
C LYS A 154 -0.39 0.63 -21.56
N ALA A 155 -0.87 -0.60 -21.67
CA ALA A 155 -1.08 -1.47 -20.54
C ALA A 155 0.23 -2.07 -20.04
N VAL A 156 0.58 -1.84 -18.78
CA VAL A 156 1.70 -2.48 -18.09
C VAL A 156 1.17 -3.69 -17.30
N ARG A 157 1.70 -4.86 -17.61
CA ARG A 157 1.28 -6.16 -17.10
C ARG A 157 2.26 -6.72 -16.09
N LEU A 158 1.75 -7.45 -15.10
CA LEU A 158 2.53 -8.27 -14.17
C LEU A 158 2.07 -9.70 -14.31
N SER A 159 2.94 -10.61 -14.75
CA SER A 159 2.62 -12.03 -14.89
C SER A 159 2.81 -12.77 -13.55
N ALA A 160 2.10 -13.89 -13.40
CA ALA A 160 2.24 -14.77 -12.24
C ALA A 160 3.65 -15.34 -12.14
N GLU A 161 4.29 -15.71 -13.24
CA GLU A 161 5.68 -16.18 -13.27
C GLU A 161 6.64 -15.14 -12.74
N THR A 162 6.51 -13.89 -13.21
CA THR A 162 7.33 -12.78 -12.69
C THR A 162 7.09 -12.58 -11.19
N LEU A 163 5.82 -12.53 -10.78
CA LEU A 163 5.46 -12.32 -9.37
C LEU A 163 6.01 -13.43 -8.48
N ALA A 164 5.95 -14.70 -8.91
CA ALA A 164 6.48 -15.83 -8.17
C ALA A 164 8.00 -15.70 -7.91
N THR A 165 8.76 -15.15 -8.87
CA THR A 165 10.19 -14.90 -8.67
C THR A 165 10.47 -13.80 -7.64
N HIS A 166 9.49 -12.92 -7.38
CA HIS A 166 9.63 -11.82 -6.44
C HIS A 166 9.30 -12.18 -4.99
N PHE A 167 8.68 -13.33 -4.71
CA PHE A 167 8.36 -13.74 -3.34
C PHE A 167 9.58 -13.91 -2.42
N LYS A 168 10.77 -14.02 -2.99
CA LYS A 168 12.04 -14.01 -2.24
C LYS A 168 12.48 -12.61 -1.75
N HIS A 169 11.84 -11.55 -2.22
CA HIS A 169 12.10 -10.16 -1.81
C HIS A 169 11.13 -9.79 -0.69
N GLU A 170 11.57 -9.91 0.55
CA GLU A 170 10.74 -9.66 1.74
C GLU A 170 10.34 -8.18 1.89
N ASP A 171 11.05 -7.27 1.23
CA ASP A 171 10.87 -5.83 1.27
C ASP A 171 9.82 -5.32 0.25
N ILE A 172 9.28 -6.19 -0.61
CA ILE A 172 8.25 -5.85 -1.60
C ILE A 172 6.93 -6.52 -1.22
N THR A 173 5.88 -5.73 -1.18
CA THR A 173 4.53 -6.12 -0.79
C THR A 173 3.51 -5.82 -1.89
N PRO A 174 2.28 -6.31 -1.82
CA PRO A 174 1.20 -5.91 -2.74
C PRO A 174 0.98 -4.40 -2.79
N PHE A 175 1.27 -3.68 -1.69
CA PHE A 175 1.15 -2.22 -1.63
C PHE A 175 2.16 -1.54 -2.56
N ASP A 176 3.39 -2.03 -2.61
CA ASP A 176 4.43 -1.47 -3.48
C ASP A 176 4.06 -1.60 -4.97
N TYR A 177 3.47 -2.75 -5.35
CA TYR A 177 2.93 -2.91 -6.70
C TYR A 177 1.75 -1.97 -6.99
N ALA A 178 0.90 -1.68 -6.02
CA ALA A 178 -0.19 -0.72 -6.19
C ALA A 178 0.33 0.72 -6.41
N LEU A 179 1.49 1.07 -5.85
CA LEU A 179 2.15 2.35 -6.08
C LEU A 179 2.71 2.48 -7.50
N VAL A 180 3.11 1.40 -8.15
CA VAL A 180 3.68 1.40 -9.52
C VAL A 180 2.80 2.18 -10.50
N ARG A 181 1.48 2.07 -10.39
CA ARG A 181 0.52 2.80 -11.25
C ARG A 181 0.79 4.30 -11.33
N ARG A 182 1.17 4.91 -10.20
CA ARG A 182 1.41 6.35 -10.10
C ARG A 182 2.85 6.71 -10.39
N LEU A 183 3.75 5.83 -10.05
CA LEU A 183 5.17 6.13 -9.98
C LEU A 183 5.88 5.95 -11.32
N LEU A 184 5.38 5.08 -12.20
CA LEU A 184 5.93 4.94 -13.56
C LEU A 184 5.75 6.20 -14.41
N ASN A 185 4.68 6.95 -14.17
CA ASN A 185 4.35 8.19 -14.91
C ASN A 185 4.71 9.45 -14.11
N ASP A 186 5.40 9.32 -12.97
CA ASP A 186 5.89 10.49 -12.22
C ASP A 186 6.90 11.25 -13.07
N GLU A 187 6.72 12.55 -13.20
CA GLU A 187 7.62 13.41 -14.01
C GLU A 187 9.08 13.40 -13.52
N ASN A 188 9.27 13.11 -12.22
CA ASN A 188 10.59 12.98 -11.61
C ASN A 188 11.17 11.56 -11.73
N ALA A 189 10.44 10.60 -12.29
CA ALA A 189 10.96 9.27 -12.51
C ALA A 189 12.06 9.30 -13.58
N LYS A 190 13.23 8.77 -13.23
CA LYS A 190 14.37 8.63 -14.15
C LYS A 190 14.23 7.34 -14.92
N ILE A 191 14.29 7.42 -16.26
CA ILE A 191 14.21 6.27 -17.15
C ILE A 191 15.58 6.07 -17.80
N GLU A 192 16.08 4.85 -17.75
CA GLU A 192 17.35 4.46 -18.38
C GLU A 192 17.11 3.27 -19.31
N LYS A 193 17.73 3.30 -20.47
CA LYS A 193 17.71 2.15 -21.39
C LYS A 193 18.59 1.05 -20.82
N GLY A 194 18.01 -0.13 -20.63
CA GLY A 194 18.73 -1.33 -20.22
C GLY A 194 19.18 -2.17 -21.41
N ASN A 195 19.53 -3.43 -21.15
CA ASN A 195 19.91 -4.37 -22.18
C ASN A 195 18.69 -4.88 -22.97
N LYS A 196 18.81 -4.98 -24.30
CA LYS A 196 17.72 -5.41 -25.20
C LYS A 196 16.47 -4.50 -25.03
N ASP A 197 15.29 -5.11 -24.93
CA ASP A 197 13.98 -4.43 -24.84
C ASP A 197 13.60 -4.07 -23.38
N ARG A 198 14.61 -3.88 -22.51
CA ARG A 198 14.42 -3.51 -21.10
C ARG A 198 14.71 -2.05 -20.86
N HIS A 199 13.89 -1.45 -20.01
CA HIS A 199 14.09 -0.11 -19.48
C HIS A 199 14.00 -0.14 -17.97
N ILE A 200 14.82 0.67 -17.33
CA ILE A 200 14.90 0.78 -15.89
C ILE A 200 14.28 2.11 -15.50
N VAL A 201 13.30 2.07 -14.62
CA VAL A 201 12.62 3.26 -14.09
C VAL A 201 12.95 3.38 -12.61
N TYR A 202 13.54 4.50 -12.24
CA TYR A 202 13.85 4.85 -10.85
C TYR A 202 12.85 5.89 -10.37
N PHE A 203 12.30 5.68 -9.20
CA PHE A 203 11.38 6.62 -8.57
C PHE A 203 11.45 6.51 -7.05
N SER A 204 11.02 7.59 -6.37
CA SER A 204 11.02 7.65 -4.90
C SER A 204 9.62 7.98 -4.40
N LYS A 205 9.18 7.30 -3.34
CA LYS A 205 7.92 7.61 -2.68
C LYS A 205 7.99 7.29 -1.19
N TYR A 206 7.47 8.21 -0.39
CA TYR A 206 7.43 8.07 1.08
C TYR A 206 8.80 7.77 1.71
N GLY A 207 9.88 8.32 1.15
CA GLY A 207 11.25 8.09 1.64
C GLY A 207 11.85 6.75 1.23
N VAL A 208 11.18 5.99 0.36
CA VAL A 208 11.68 4.74 -0.22
C VAL A 208 12.03 4.96 -1.68
N ASP A 209 13.22 4.53 -2.08
CA ASP A 209 13.66 4.53 -3.47
C ASP A 209 13.40 3.17 -4.11
N TYR A 210 12.81 3.19 -5.29
CA TYR A 210 12.46 2.00 -6.05
C TYR A 210 13.17 1.95 -7.39
N LYS A 211 13.40 0.72 -7.83
CA LYS A 211 13.85 0.41 -9.19
C LYS A 211 12.87 -0.58 -9.81
N ALA A 212 12.21 -0.19 -10.88
CA ALA A 212 11.38 -1.05 -11.69
C ALA A 212 12.08 -1.39 -13.01
N VAL A 213 11.97 -2.62 -13.47
CA VAL A 213 12.43 -3.04 -14.79
C VAL A 213 11.21 -3.34 -15.65
N LEU A 214 11.05 -2.57 -16.71
CA LEU A 214 10.02 -2.77 -17.73
C LEU A 214 10.63 -3.47 -18.95
N LYS A 215 9.90 -4.39 -19.54
CA LYS A 215 10.27 -5.05 -20.79
C LYS A 215 9.15 -4.90 -21.79
N THR A 216 9.48 -4.50 -23.01
CA THR A 216 8.58 -4.62 -24.18
C THR A 216 8.75 -5.97 -24.83
N THR A 217 7.67 -6.48 -25.44
CA THR A 217 7.78 -7.65 -26.32
C THR A 217 8.51 -7.29 -27.61
N GLU A 218 9.06 -8.29 -28.32
CA GLU A 218 9.81 -8.09 -29.57
C GLU A 218 9.04 -7.31 -30.65
N ASN A 219 7.72 -7.45 -30.65
CA ASN A 219 6.83 -6.70 -31.56
C ASN A 219 6.38 -5.34 -30.99
N HIS A 220 6.91 -4.91 -29.85
CA HIS A 220 6.58 -3.66 -29.16
C HIS A 220 5.08 -3.43 -28.86
N LYS A 221 4.29 -4.53 -28.78
CA LYS A 221 2.83 -4.45 -28.56
C LYS A 221 2.43 -4.61 -27.09
N GLU A 222 3.32 -5.05 -26.24
CA GLU A 222 3.03 -5.30 -24.83
C GLU A 222 4.16 -4.80 -23.93
N ILE A 223 3.82 -4.37 -22.71
CA ILE A 223 4.77 -3.94 -21.68
C ILE A 223 4.56 -4.83 -20.48
N TYR A 224 5.64 -5.38 -19.95
CA TYR A 224 5.64 -6.20 -18.72
C TYR A 224 6.55 -5.57 -17.67
N LEU A 225 6.08 -5.53 -16.42
CA LEU A 225 6.93 -5.31 -15.27
C LEU A 225 7.68 -6.61 -14.98
N GLN A 226 9.00 -6.59 -15.16
CA GLN A 226 9.86 -7.77 -14.92
C GLN A 226 10.47 -7.80 -13.53
N SER A 227 10.64 -6.64 -12.90
CA SER A 227 11.20 -6.55 -11.56
C SER A 227 10.76 -5.26 -10.90
N LEU A 228 10.53 -5.35 -9.59
CA LEU A 228 10.37 -4.22 -8.68
C LEU A 228 11.18 -4.52 -7.43
N VAL A 229 12.06 -3.61 -7.05
CA VAL A 229 12.89 -3.74 -5.86
C VAL A 229 13.04 -2.39 -5.17
N THR A 230 13.23 -2.39 -3.86
CA THR A 230 13.65 -1.21 -3.14
C THR A 230 15.17 -1.04 -3.26
N ILE A 231 15.62 0.20 -3.31
CA ILE A 231 17.04 0.54 -3.34
C ILE A 231 17.42 0.95 -1.92
N LYS A 232 18.08 0.05 -1.17
CA LYS A 232 18.60 0.38 0.15
C LYS A 232 19.88 1.22 -0.03
N GLY A 233 19.73 2.53 0.23
CA GLY A 233 20.89 3.38 0.52
C GLY A 233 21.80 3.69 -0.66
N ILE A 234 21.33 4.34 -1.70
CA ILE A 234 22.21 5.24 -2.45
C ILE A 234 22.35 6.47 -1.55
N LYS A 235 23.42 6.48 -0.74
CA LYS A 235 23.84 7.73 -0.09
C LYS A 235 24.10 8.74 -1.21
N LYS A 236 23.32 9.82 -1.18
CA LYS A 236 23.55 11.00 -2.01
C LYS A 236 24.91 11.60 -1.69
#